data_c270b17046b560c362d9fde54b739d54
#
_entry.id   c270b17046b560c362d9fde54b739d54
#
_cell.length_a   1.000
_cell.length_b   1.000
_cell.length_c   1.000
_cell.angle_alpha   90.00
_cell.angle_beta   90.00
_cell.angle_gamma   90.00
#
_symmetry.space_group_name_H-M   'P 1'
#
loop_
_entity.id
_entity.type
_entity.pdbx_description
1 polymer ?
#
loop_
_entity_poly.entity_id
_entity_poly.type
_entity_poly.pdbx_seq_one_letter_code
_entity_poly.pdbx_strand_id
1 'polypeptide(L)'
;MRSKGKIRTWNDSKGFGFIAPFDGNKDVFIHISAFRNRERRPVEGDVVTYAVSKDDQGRIHAKSATFPGETPAKSSRDKRNRRGSALPAWIFLIAVGASVFFTDLPIQVLVFYLAVSTVTFVAYAIDKWAAMNNRWRTAEGTLHLFALAGGWPGALMAQQVLRHKTQKKAFRVVFWATVMLNCAAFVWIHSADGRAWLLQFIT
;
A
#
# COMPACT_ATOMS: atom_id res chain seq x y z
N MET A 1 11.19 -22.72 -2.26
CA MET A 1 11.23 -24.12 -1.86
C MET A 1 10.95 -24.18 -0.36
N ARG A 2 10.24 -25.20 0.14
CA ARG A 2 10.03 -25.40 1.58
C ARG A 2 10.78 -26.66 2.00
N SER A 3 11.46 -26.58 3.13
CA SER A 3 12.21 -27.68 3.71
C SER A 3 11.58 -28.09 5.05
N LYS A 4 11.85 -29.30 5.50
CA LYS A 4 11.45 -29.78 6.83
C LYS A 4 12.68 -29.93 7.70
N GLY A 5 12.52 -29.69 8.99
CA GLY A 5 13.58 -29.84 9.96
C GLY A 5 13.02 -29.90 11.38
N LYS A 6 13.91 -30.12 12.33
CA LYS A 6 13.60 -30.21 13.76
C LYS A 6 14.23 -29.05 14.49
N ILE A 7 13.53 -28.41 15.41
CA ILE A 7 14.12 -27.36 16.26
C ILE A 7 15.18 -28.03 17.14
N ARG A 8 16.43 -27.61 16.95
CA ARG A 8 17.57 -28.13 17.73
C ARG A 8 17.72 -27.41 19.05
N THR A 9 17.65 -26.06 19.01
CA THR A 9 17.73 -25.22 20.19
C THR A 9 16.69 -24.12 20.09
N TRP A 10 16.11 -23.73 21.23
CA TRP A 10 15.15 -22.63 21.32
C TRP A 10 15.41 -21.78 22.56
N ASN A 11 15.60 -20.48 22.39
CA ASN A 11 15.68 -19.52 23.49
C ASN A 11 14.36 -18.75 23.58
N ASP A 12 13.53 -19.11 24.53
CA ASP A 12 12.19 -18.55 24.68
C ASP A 12 12.20 -17.08 25.11
N SER A 13 13.15 -16.67 25.96
CA SER A 13 13.28 -15.29 26.44
C SER A 13 13.66 -14.30 25.34
N LYS A 14 14.47 -14.76 24.38
CA LYS A 14 14.91 -13.95 23.23
C LYS A 14 14.10 -14.21 21.95
N GLY A 15 13.24 -15.24 21.96
CA GLY A 15 12.35 -15.59 20.85
C GLY A 15 13.05 -16.06 19.58
N PHE A 16 14.21 -16.73 19.69
CA PHE A 16 14.92 -17.29 18.54
C PHE A 16 15.49 -18.68 18.80
N GLY A 17 15.82 -19.38 17.72
CA GLY A 17 16.41 -20.70 17.79
C GLY A 17 17.07 -21.13 16.49
N PHE A 18 17.41 -22.40 16.41
CA PHE A 18 18.02 -23.01 15.23
C PHE A 18 17.26 -24.28 14.83
N ILE A 19 17.02 -24.43 13.54
CA ILE A 19 16.42 -25.62 12.93
C ILE A 19 17.55 -26.49 12.35
N ALA A 20 17.59 -27.76 12.74
CA ALA A 20 18.38 -28.79 12.07
C ALA A 20 17.57 -29.33 10.88
N PRO A 21 17.98 -29.05 9.63
CA PRO A 21 17.33 -29.58 8.44
C PRO A 21 17.42 -31.12 8.37
N PHE A 22 16.38 -31.78 7.86
CA PHE A 22 16.43 -33.23 7.64
C PHE A 22 17.30 -33.65 6.44
N ASP A 23 17.66 -32.70 5.59
CA ASP A 23 18.57 -32.91 4.44
C ASP A 23 20.05 -32.83 4.78
N GLY A 24 20.40 -32.74 6.07
CA GLY A 24 21.79 -32.70 6.55
C GLY A 24 22.52 -31.38 6.32
N ASN A 25 21.84 -30.34 5.84
CA ASN A 25 22.44 -29.01 5.67
C ASN A 25 22.71 -28.33 7.02
N LYS A 26 23.44 -27.20 6.97
CA LYS A 26 23.75 -26.37 8.17
C LYS A 26 22.48 -25.89 8.85
N ASP A 27 22.54 -25.74 10.16
CA ASP A 27 21.46 -25.23 10.99
C ASP A 27 20.97 -23.86 10.46
N VAL A 28 19.65 -23.70 10.45
CA VAL A 28 19.00 -22.51 9.92
C VAL A 28 18.45 -21.69 11.08
N PHE A 29 18.87 -20.43 11.16
CA PHE A 29 18.36 -19.49 12.17
C PHE A 29 16.86 -19.24 11.98
N ILE A 30 16.11 -19.24 13.07
CA ILE A 30 14.70 -18.92 13.10
C ILE A 30 14.36 -18.00 14.26
N HIS A 31 13.52 -17.00 14.01
CA HIS A 31 12.96 -16.11 15.00
C HIS A 31 11.46 -16.38 15.16
N ILE A 32 10.88 -16.11 16.34
CA ILE A 32 9.44 -16.35 16.64
C ILE A 32 8.50 -15.66 15.67
N SER A 33 8.93 -14.52 15.09
CA SER A 33 8.17 -13.80 14.07
C SER A 33 7.98 -14.58 12.76
N ALA A 34 8.79 -15.62 12.52
CA ALA A 34 8.67 -16.50 11.36
C ALA A 34 7.51 -17.50 11.50
N PHE A 35 7.05 -17.77 12.72
CA PHE A 35 5.90 -18.63 12.96
C PHE A 35 4.59 -17.89 12.70
N ARG A 36 3.64 -18.59 12.07
CA ARG A 36 2.31 -18.06 11.82
C ARG A 36 1.46 -17.99 13.08
N ASN A 37 1.41 -19.10 13.80
CA ASN A 37 0.72 -19.19 15.09
C ASN A 37 1.68 -18.78 16.19
N ARG A 38 1.39 -17.67 16.87
CA ARG A 38 2.19 -17.13 17.98
C ARG A 38 1.66 -17.57 19.34
N GLU A 39 0.52 -18.23 19.37
CA GLU A 39 -0.07 -18.78 20.60
C GLU A 39 0.68 -20.03 21.07
N ARG A 40 1.15 -20.84 20.09
CA ARG A 40 2.03 -21.97 20.37
C ARG A 40 3.49 -21.52 20.33
N ARG A 41 4.17 -21.67 21.46
CA ARG A 41 5.61 -21.44 21.52
C ARG A 41 6.37 -22.66 21.01
N PRO A 42 7.43 -22.45 20.20
CA PRO A 42 8.29 -23.52 19.73
C PRO A 42 9.05 -24.15 20.91
N VAL A 43 9.23 -25.46 20.85
CA VAL A 43 9.99 -26.24 21.83
C VAL A 43 11.07 -27.04 21.10
N GLU A 44 12.18 -27.30 21.78
CA GLU A 44 13.22 -28.17 21.25
C GLU A 44 12.63 -29.54 20.91
N GLY A 45 12.95 -30.01 19.71
CA GLY A 45 12.38 -31.26 19.21
C GLY A 45 11.17 -31.08 18.30
N ASP A 46 10.53 -29.94 18.25
CA ASP A 46 9.39 -29.69 17.36
C ASP A 46 9.82 -29.83 15.88
N VAL A 47 9.03 -30.57 15.12
CA VAL A 47 9.19 -30.64 13.66
C VAL A 47 8.52 -29.42 13.04
N VAL A 48 9.20 -28.76 12.14
CA VAL A 48 8.67 -27.57 11.45
C VAL A 48 8.91 -27.64 9.95
N THR A 49 7.94 -27.11 9.18
CA THR A 49 8.11 -26.88 7.75
C THR A 49 8.41 -25.38 7.55
N TYR A 50 9.55 -25.06 6.97
CA TYR A 50 10.02 -23.69 6.86
C TYR A 50 10.44 -23.33 5.44
N ALA A 51 10.44 -22.03 5.13
CA ALA A 51 10.99 -21.47 3.90
C ALA A 51 12.22 -20.65 4.21
N VAL A 52 13.28 -20.89 3.46
CA VAL A 52 14.59 -20.25 3.62
C VAL A 52 14.65 -18.93 2.85
N SER A 53 15.34 -17.93 3.43
CA SER A 53 15.71 -16.67 2.77
C SER A 53 17.15 -16.32 3.17
N LYS A 54 17.81 -15.51 2.33
CA LYS A 54 19.08 -14.87 2.69
C LYS A 54 18.82 -13.43 3.11
N ASP A 55 19.52 -12.96 4.14
CA ASP A 55 19.53 -11.54 4.51
C ASP A 55 20.51 -10.74 3.61
N ASP A 56 20.57 -9.43 3.81
CA ASP A 56 21.43 -8.52 3.04
C ASP A 56 22.95 -8.82 3.28
N GLN A 57 23.28 -9.61 4.30
CA GLN A 57 24.64 -10.07 4.62
C GLN A 57 24.89 -11.51 4.12
N GLY A 58 23.97 -12.08 3.35
CA GLY A 58 24.08 -13.43 2.79
C GLY A 58 23.81 -14.57 3.79
N ARG A 59 23.41 -14.28 5.04
CA ARG A 59 23.13 -15.30 6.06
C ARG A 59 21.78 -15.96 5.81
N ILE A 60 21.75 -17.28 5.96
CA ILE A 60 20.54 -18.08 5.76
C ILE A 60 19.68 -18.04 7.01
N HIS A 61 18.39 -17.69 6.85
CA HIS A 61 17.42 -17.72 7.93
C HIS A 61 16.05 -18.23 7.45
N ALA A 62 15.24 -18.74 8.37
CA ALA A 62 13.86 -19.14 8.10
C ALA A 62 12.94 -17.90 8.02
N LYS A 63 12.40 -17.62 6.85
CA LYS A 63 11.48 -16.51 6.59
C LYS A 63 10.07 -16.79 7.09
N SER A 64 9.65 -18.03 7.04
CA SER A 64 8.35 -18.48 7.55
C SER A 64 8.44 -19.93 7.98
N ALA A 65 7.77 -20.26 9.08
CA ALA A 65 7.67 -21.61 9.61
C ALA A 65 6.23 -21.94 10.02
N THR A 66 5.87 -23.22 9.92
CA THR A 66 4.58 -23.77 10.34
C THR A 66 4.81 -25.10 11.04
N PHE A 67 3.99 -25.39 12.06
CA PHE A 67 3.94 -26.72 12.67
C PHE A 67 3.22 -27.72 11.77
N PRO A 68 3.39 -29.02 11.96
CA PRO A 68 2.62 -30.04 11.26
C PRO A 68 1.13 -29.85 11.46
N GLY A 69 0.34 -29.94 10.38
CA GLY A 69 -1.12 -29.72 10.41
C GLY A 69 -1.56 -28.27 10.24
N GLU A 70 -0.66 -27.29 10.30
CA GLU A 70 -0.98 -25.91 10.03
C GLU A 70 -0.94 -25.61 8.52
N THR A 71 -1.95 -24.89 8.02
CA THR A 71 -1.93 -24.44 6.63
C THR A 71 -0.80 -23.41 6.44
N PRO A 72 -0.02 -23.55 5.37
CA PRO A 72 1.04 -22.60 5.05
C PRO A 72 0.53 -21.16 5.05
N ALA A 73 1.29 -20.23 5.66
CA ALA A 73 0.97 -18.83 5.51
C ALA A 73 0.96 -18.46 4.01
N LYS A 74 -0.11 -17.81 3.53
CA LYS A 74 -0.10 -17.23 2.18
C LYS A 74 1.18 -16.43 2.03
N SER A 75 1.93 -16.74 0.97
CA SER A 75 3.23 -16.17 0.68
C SER A 75 3.18 -14.63 0.83
N SER A 76 4.24 -14.03 1.35
CA SER A 76 4.41 -12.58 1.39
C SER A 76 4.34 -11.91 -0.01
N ARG A 77 4.35 -12.71 -1.09
CA ARG A 77 3.99 -12.28 -2.45
C ARG A 77 2.55 -11.75 -2.52
N ASP A 78 1.58 -12.37 -1.81
CA ASP A 78 0.19 -11.90 -1.77
C ASP A 78 0.02 -10.54 -1.04
N LYS A 79 0.87 -10.24 -0.05
CA LYS A 79 0.90 -8.91 0.59
C LYS A 79 1.52 -7.85 -0.32
N ARG A 80 2.41 -8.25 -1.22
CA ARG A 80 3.06 -7.35 -2.19
C ARG A 80 2.13 -6.97 -3.34
N ASN A 81 1.18 -7.85 -3.69
CA ASN A 81 0.16 -7.60 -4.72
C ASN A 81 -1.06 -6.80 -4.21
N ARG A 82 -1.20 -6.54 -2.91
CA ARG A 82 -2.17 -5.59 -2.34
C ARG A 82 -1.67 -4.15 -2.35
N ARG A 83 -0.73 -3.83 -3.19
CA ARG A 83 -0.36 -2.44 -3.48
C ARG A 83 -1.55 -1.82 -4.19
N GLY A 84 -2.10 -0.75 -3.61
CA GLY A 84 -3.09 0.04 -4.31
C GLY A 84 -2.57 0.34 -5.73
N SER A 85 -3.41 0.26 -6.72
CA SER A 85 -3.03 0.55 -8.11
C SER A 85 -3.29 2.02 -8.43
N ALA A 86 -2.40 2.70 -9.18
CA ALA A 86 -2.68 4.03 -9.74
C ALA A 86 -3.64 3.97 -10.94
N LEU A 87 -4.01 2.76 -11.38
CA LEU A 87 -4.94 2.58 -12.49
C LEU A 87 -6.20 3.43 -12.37
N PRO A 88 -6.90 3.52 -11.21
CA PRO A 88 -8.08 4.39 -11.11
C PRO A 88 -7.79 5.86 -11.42
N ALA A 89 -6.61 6.38 -11.02
CA ALA A 89 -6.23 7.76 -11.31
C ALA A 89 -6.01 7.98 -12.81
N TRP A 90 -5.32 7.07 -13.47
CA TRP A 90 -5.10 7.13 -14.92
C TRP A 90 -6.39 6.98 -15.71
N ILE A 91 -7.26 6.02 -15.34
CA ILE A 91 -8.57 5.82 -15.99
C ILE A 91 -9.40 7.10 -15.88
N PHE A 92 -9.43 7.73 -14.70
CA PHE A 92 -10.17 8.95 -14.50
C PHE A 92 -9.62 10.12 -15.34
N LEU A 93 -8.30 10.35 -15.34
CA LEU A 93 -7.69 11.42 -16.14
C LEU A 93 -7.90 11.21 -17.64
N ILE A 94 -7.84 9.96 -18.11
CA ILE A 94 -8.16 9.61 -19.50
C ILE A 94 -9.63 9.88 -19.78
N ALA A 95 -10.54 9.54 -18.88
CA ALA A 95 -11.97 9.83 -19.03
C ALA A 95 -12.25 11.33 -19.09
N VAL A 96 -11.60 12.15 -18.23
CA VAL A 96 -11.70 13.62 -18.29
C VAL A 96 -11.15 14.13 -19.63
N GLY A 97 -10.00 13.65 -20.07
CA GLY A 97 -9.44 14.03 -21.38
C GLY A 97 -10.34 13.64 -22.54
N ALA A 98 -10.86 12.42 -22.53
CA ALA A 98 -11.81 11.96 -23.55
C ALA A 98 -13.08 12.82 -23.58
N SER A 99 -13.61 13.20 -22.40
CA SER A 99 -14.79 14.07 -22.32
C SER A 99 -14.58 15.43 -22.97
N VAL A 100 -13.38 16.01 -22.88
CA VAL A 100 -13.06 17.26 -23.57
C VAL A 100 -13.18 17.11 -25.11
N PHE A 101 -12.84 15.94 -25.65
CA PHE A 101 -12.88 15.70 -27.11
C PHE A 101 -14.24 15.24 -27.62
N PHE A 102 -15.02 14.53 -26.80
CA PHE A 102 -16.26 13.88 -27.27
C PHE A 102 -17.54 14.50 -26.72
N THR A 103 -17.49 15.34 -25.69
CA THR A 103 -18.69 15.87 -25.03
C THR A 103 -18.71 17.39 -24.84
N ASP A 104 -17.89 18.13 -25.60
CA ASP A 104 -17.75 19.60 -25.54
C ASP A 104 -17.46 20.13 -24.12
N LEU A 105 -16.84 19.31 -23.27
CA LEU A 105 -16.42 19.74 -21.94
C LEU A 105 -15.27 20.76 -22.09
N PRO A 106 -15.33 21.93 -21.44
CA PRO A 106 -14.28 22.93 -21.53
C PRO A 106 -12.91 22.39 -21.10
N ILE A 107 -11.88 22.70 -21.89
CA ILE A 107 -10.49 22.26 -21.63
C ILE A 107 -9.99 22.68 -20.26
N GLN A 108 -10.52 23.75 -19.70
CA GLN A 108 -10.23 24.26 -18.36
C GLN A 108 -10.46 23.20 -17.27
N VAL A 109 -11.43 22.31 -17.44
CA VAL A 109 -11.68 21.20 -16.50
C VAL A 109 -10.51 20.24 -16.45
N LEU A 110 -9.98 19.85 -17.60
CA LEU A 110 -8.79 18.99 -17.68
C LEU A 110 -7.57 19.68 -17.06
N VAL A 111 -7.33 20.94 -17.43
CA VAL A 111 -6.21 21.73 -16.87
C VAL A 111 -6.33 21.86 -15.37
N PHE A 112 -7.53 22.09 -14.83
CA PHE A 112 -7.78 22.17 -13.41
C PHE A 112 -7.42 20.86 -12.70
N TYR A 113 -7.93 19.70 -13.18
CA TYR A 113 -7.60 18.40 -12.57
C TYR A 113 -6.11 18.09 -12.61
N LEU A 114 -5.42 18.41 -13.70
CA LEU A 114 -3.98 18.21 -13.83
C LEU A 114 -3.20 19.12 -12.87
N ALA A 115 -3.56 20.40 -12.78
CA ALA A 115 -2.92 21.36 -11.90
C ALA A 115 -3.09 20.97 -10.43
N VAL A 116 -4.32 20.69 -9.98
CA VAL A 116 -4.60 20.30 -8.58
C VAL A 116 -3.97 18.94 -8.26
N SER A 117 -3.95 18.00 -9.21
CA SER A 117 -3.24 16.72 -9.04
C SER A 117 -1.74 16.91 -8.84
N THR A 118 -1.12 17.81 -9.59
CA THR A 118 0.31 18.12 -9.46
C THR A 118 0.61 18.76 -8.11
N VAL A 119 -0.17 19.76 -7.70
CA VAL A 119 -0.05 20.40 -6.38
C VAL A 119 -0.20 19.37 -5.26
N THR A 120 -1.19 18.49 -5.37
CA THR A 120 -1.43 17.45 -4.38
C THR A 120 -0.28 16.45 -4.32
N PHE A 121 0.26 16.02 -5.46
CA PHE A 121 1.44 15.15 -5.50
C PHE A 121 2.64 15.78 -4.79
N VAL A 122 2.91 17.07 -5.05
CA VAL A 122 4.00 17.82 -4.41
C VAL A 122 3.75 17.95 -2.91
N ALA A 123 2.52 18.24 -2.46
CA ALA A 123 2.17 18.31 -1.04
C ALA A 123 2.46 16.97 -0.31
N TYR A 124 2.13 15.83 -0.92
CA TYR A 124 2.48 14.50 -0.40
C TYR A 124 4.00 14.25 -0.37
N ALA A 125 4.73 14.75 -1.37
CA ALA A 125 6.19 14.63 -1.41
C ALA A 125 6.84 15.44 -0.28
N ILE A 126 6.38 16.67 -0.05
CA ILE A 126 6.82 17.54 1.05
C ILE A 126 6.50 16.88 2.41
N ASP A 127 5.28 16.34 2.60
CA ASP A 127 4.89 15.67 3.84
C ASP A 127 5.78 14.44 4.11
N LYS A 128 6.09 13.65 3.08
CA LYS A 128 7.03 12.53 3.21
C LYS A 128 8.44 13.01 3.59
N TRP A 129 8.95 14.04 2.91
CA TRP A 129 10.27 14.60 3.19
C TRP A 129 10.35 15.15 4.63
N ALA A 130 9.32 15.88 5.08
CA ALA A 130 9.22 16.38 6.46
C ALA A 130 9.20 15.22 7.47
N ALA A 131 8.47 14.13 7.16
CA ALA A 131 8.45 12.94 8.00
C ALA A 131 9.81 12.25 8.13
N MET A 132 10.63 12.25 7.07
CA MET A 132 11.98 11.66 7.06
C MET A 132 12.99 12.52 7.82
N ASN A 133 12.79 13.83 7.87
CA ASN A 133 13.70 14.80 8.51
C ASN A 133 13.22 15.27 9.89
N ASN A 134 12.28 14.56 10.53
CA ASN A 134 11.70 14.91 11.83
C ASN A 134 11.18 16.36 11.92
N ARG A 135 10.69 16.91 10.79
CA ARG A 135 10.09 18.23 10.72
C ARG A 135 8.57 18.16 10.90
N TRP A 136 7.95 19.33 11.05
CA TRP A 136 6.49 19.45 11.14
C TRP A 136 5.83 18.87 9.89
N ARG A 137 4.86 17.95 10.10
CA ARG A 137 4.15 17.24 9.03
C ARG A 137 2.89 17.98 8.64
N THR A 138 2.51 17.88 7.37
CA THR A 138 1.24 18.39 6.89
C THR A 138 0.08 17.64 7.58
N ALA A 139 -0.93 18.42 8.05
CA ALA A 139 -2.13 17.82 8.63
C ALA A 139 -2.83 16.89 7.64
N GLU A 140 -3.33 15.75 8.13
CA GLU A 140 -4.05 14.77 7.27
C GLU A 140 -5.28 15.40 6.60
N GLY A 141 -5.97 16.32 7.32
CA GLY A 141 -7.10 17.08 6.78
C GLY A 141 -6.74 17.93 5.57
N THR A 142 -5.58 18.57 5.56
CA THR A 142 -5.11 19.37 4.40
C THR A 142 -4.91 18.50 3.16
N LEU A 143 -4.36 17.29 3.33
CA LEU A 143 -4.18 16.36 2.22
C LEU A 143 -5.51 15.83 1.68
N HIS A 144 -6.51 15.64 2.56
CA HIS A 144 -7.87 15.29 2.16
C HIS A 144 -8.58 16.43 1.46
N LEU A 145 -8.34 17.68 1.88
CA LEU A 145 -8.91 18.87 1.22
C LEU A 145 -8.39 18.99 -0.22
N PHE A 146 -7.09 18.82 -0.45
CA PHE A 146 -6.54 18.78 -1.80
C PHE A 146 -7.12 17.63 -2.65
N ALA A 147 -7.29 16.45 -2.05
CA ALA A 147 -7.91 15.33 -2.74
C ALA A 147 -9.37 15.63 -3.11
N LEU A 148 -10.13 16.28 -2.20
CA LEU A 148 -11.52 16.69 -2.42
C LEU A 148 -11.64 17.76 -3.50
N ALA A 149 -10.72 18.71 -3.55
CA ALA A 149 -10.67 19.76 -4.57
C ALA A 149 -10.35 19.26 -6.00
N GLY A 150 -10.24 17.95 -6.21
CA GLY A 150 -9.93 17.34 -7.53
C GLY A 150 -8.53 16.75 -7.65
N GLY A 151 -7.67 16.91 -6.64
CA GLY A 151 -6.29 16.41 -6.65
C GLY A 151 -6.11 14.93 -6.27
N TRP A 152 -7.20 14.18 -6.11
CA TRP A 152 -7.12 12.77 -5.72
C TRP A 152 -6.31 11.88 -6.70
N PRO A 153 -6.25 12.14 -8.04
CA PRO A 153 -5.39 11.35 -8.91
C PRO A 153 -3.91 11.52 -8.54
N GLY A 154 -3.48 12.78 -8.29
CA GLY A 154 -2.15 13.09 -7.81
C GLY A 154 -1.84 12.48 -6.44
N ALA A 155 -2.81 12.52 -5.51
CA ALA A 155 -2.70 11.88 -4.20
C ALA A 155 -2.49 10.37 -4.32
N LEU A 156 -3.26 9.69 -5.19
CA LEU A 156 -3.16 8.25 -5.40
C LEU A 156 -1.82 7.86 -6.02
N MET A 157 -1.33 8.64 -6.99
CA MET A 157 0.01 8.46 -7.57
C MET A 157 1.10 8.66 -6.50
N ALA A 158 0.99 9.72 -5.68
CA ALA A 158 1.94 10.00 -4.61
C ALA A 158 1.97 8.87 -3.57
N GLN A 159 0.81 8.37 -3.15
CA GLN A 159 0.73 7.25 -2.21
C GLN A 159 1.47 6.01 -2.72
N GLN A 160 1.46 5.75 -4.01
CA GLN A 160 2.14 4.60 -4.62
C GLN A 160 3.63 4.82 -4.80
N VAL A 161 4.01 5.93 -5.45
CA VAL A 161 5.42 6.26 -5.74
C VAL A 161 6.19 6.50 -4.44
N LEU A 162 5.61 7.29 -3.55
CA LEU A 162 6.25 7.68 -2.30
C LEU A 162 6.08 6.64 -1.19
N ARG A 163 5.21 5.64 -1.33
CA ARG A 163 4.87 4.63 -0.31
C ARG A 163 4.48 5.27 1.04
N HIS A 164 3.73 6.35 0.98
CA HIS A 164 3.39 7.18 2.14
C HIS A 164 1.88 7.15 2.43
N LYS A 165 1.51 7.12 3.75
CA LYS A 165 0.12 7.13 4.24
C LYS A 165 -0.82 6.02 3.72
N THR A 166 -0.27 4.88 3.27
CA THR A 166 -1.05 3.75 2.77
C THR A 166 -1.55 2.78 3.86
N GLN A 167 -1.04 2.91 5.10
CA GLN A 167 -1.28 1.95 6.19
C GLN A 167 -2.46 2.32 7.10
N LYS A 168 -2.76 3.59 7.31
CA LYS A 168 -3.84 4.05 8.20
C LYS A 168 -5.22 3.76 7.59
N LYS A 169 -6.02 2.90 8.23
CA LYS A 169 -7.37 2.56 7.75
C LYS A 169 -8.28 3.79 7.66
N ALA A 170 -8.31 4.63 8.73
CA ALA A 170 -9.13 5.84 8.76
C ALA A 170 -8.79 6.81 7.62
N PHE A 171 -7.51 7.08 7.38
CA PHE A 171 -7.06 7.91 6.27
C PHE A 171 -7.57 7.39 4.91
N ARG A 172 -7.49 6.07 4.70
CA ARG A 172 -7.96 5.45 3.44
C ARG A 172 -9.46 5.56 3.24
N VAL A 173 -10.26 5.43 4.31
CA VAL A 173 -11.72 5.56 4.22
C VAL A 173 -12.10 6.97 3.77
N VAL A 174 -11.55 8.00 4.44
CA VAL A 174 -11.79 9.40 4.07
C VAL A 174 -11.31 9.69 2.65
N PHE A 175 -10.11 9.22 2.28
CA PHE A 175 -9.58 9.38 0.93
C PHE A 175 -10.52 8.79 -0.14
N TRP A 176 -11.03 7.57 0.03
CA TRP A 176 -11.95 6.97 -0.93
C TRP A 176 -13.31 7.67 -0.98
N ALA A 177 -13.76 8.24 0.15
CA ALA A 177 -14.95 9.10 0.15
C ALA A 177 -14.75 10.35 -0.72
N THR A 178 -13.58 11.01 -0.64
CA THR A 178 -13.28 12.15 -1.53
C THR A 178 -13.22 11.74 -3.00
N VAL A 179 -12.69 10.55 -3.33
CA VAL A 179 -12.69 10.01 -4.70
C VAL A 179 -14.12 9.83 -5.21
N MET A 180 -15.00 9.20 -4.39
CA MET A 180 -16.40 8.98 -4.77
C MET A 180 -17.14 10.29 -5.03
N LEU A 181 -16.95 11.31 -4.17
CA LEU A 181 -17.54 12.64 -4.36
C LEU A 181 -17.06 13.30 -5.66
N ASN A 182 -15.76 13.22 -5.96
CA ASN A 182 -15.23 13.77 -7.21
C ASN A 182 -15.77 13.04 -8.45
N CYS A 183 -15.88 11.71 -8.41
CA CYS A 183 -16.47 10.94 -9.50
C CYS A 183 -17.94 11.30 -9.70
N ALA A 184 -18.70 11.47 -8.61
CA ALA A 184 -20.10 11.91 -8.68
C ALA A 184 -20.22 13.31 -9.27
N ALA A 185 -19.37 14.26 -8.84
CA ALA A 185 -19.33 15.61 -9.40
C ALA A 185 -18.97 15.59 -10.89
N PHE A 186 -18.01 14.76 -11.29
CA PHE A 186 -17.62 14.59 -12.68
C PHE A 186 -18.77 14.05 -13.55
N VAL A 187 -19.52 13.05 -13.03
CA VAL A 187 -20.71 12.54 -13.74
C VAL A 187 -21.81 13.61 -13.80
N TRP A 188 -22.01 14.36 -12.72
CA TRP A 188 -23.01 15.43 -12.68
C TRP A 188 -22.73 16.55 -13.69
N ILE A 189 -21.48 16.94 -13.90
CA ILE A 189 -21.08 17.94 -14.91
C ILE A 189 -21.49 17.52 -16.34
N HIS A 190 -21.68 16.23 -16.62
CA HIS A 190 -22.17 15.75 -17.91
C HIS A 190 -23.70 15.86 -18.06
N SER A 191 -24.45 16.16 -17.01
CA SER A 191 -25.87 16.50 -17.12
C SER A 191 -26.09 17.91 -17.72
N ALA A 192 -27.29 18.18 -18.21
CA ALA A 192 -27.63 19.50 -18.74
C ALA A 192 -27.44 20.61 -17.69
N ASP A 193 -27.93 20.35 -16.46
CA ASP A 193 -27.83 21.30 -15.34
C ASP A 193 -26.39 21.54 -14.90
N GLY A 194 -25.60 20.47 -14.81
CA GLY A 194 -24.16 20.56 -14.44
C GLY A 194 -23.35 21.34 -15.46
N ARG A 195 -23.60 21.15 -16.75
CA ARG A 195 -22.97 21.95 -17.83
C ARG A 195 -23.38 23.42 -17.77
N ALA A 196 -24.68 23.71 -17.62
CA ALA A 196 -25.14 25.07 -17.51
C ALA A 196 -24.50 25.79 -16.30
N TRP A 197 -24.42 25.11 -15.15
CA TRP A 197 -23.76 25.64 -13.98
C TRP A 197 -22.26 25.90 -14.22
N LEU A 198 -21.52 24.96 -14.84
CA LEU A 198 -20.10 25.09 -15.12
C LEU A 198 -19.79 26.29 -16.03
N LEU A 199 -20.61 26.51 -17.08
CA LEU A 199 -20.41 27.59 -18.03
C LEU A 199 -20.60 28.99 -17.40
N GLN A 200 -21.40 29.13 -16.33
CA GLN A 200 -21.52 30.39 -15.60
C GLN A 200 -20.21 30.85 -14.90
N PHE A 201 -19.28 29.93 -14.66
CA PHE A 201 -18.00 30.26 -14.01
C PHE A 201 -16.81 30.36 -14.96
N ILE A 202 -16.99 29.93 -16.23
CA ILE A 202 -15.89 29.87 -17.21
C ILE A 202 -16.04 30.97 -18.27
N THR A 203 -17.26 31.49 -18.49
CA THR A 203 -17.55 32.65 -19.34
C THR A 203 -17.54 33.93 -18.54
#